data_2e08cd3f2f39fd2a2258914e5fea10df
#
_entry.id   2e08cd3f2f39fd2a2258914e5fea10df
#
_cell.length_a   1.000
_cell.length_b   1.000
_cell.length_c   1.000
_cell.angle_alpha   90.00
_cell.angle_beta   90.00
_cell.angle_gamma   90.00
#
_symmetry.space_group_name_H-M   'P 1'
#
loop_
_entity.id
_entity.type
_entity.pdbx_description
1 polymer ?
#
loop_
_entity_poly.entity_id
_entity_poly.type
_entity_poly.pdbx_seq_one_letter_code
_entity_poly.pdbx_strand_id
1 'polypeptide(L)'
;DAVMTVATKGVPLANAVANVLNVPFVIVRRDLKITEGSTVSVNYVSGSSGDRIEKMFLSKRSLKAGSRVLIVDDFLKGGGTINGMVSLLSEFDSELAGVAVFADNAQTTRDHLDYKSLLKVTNIDVKSNTIDVEVGNIFDKN
;
A
#
# COMPACT_ATOMS: atom_id res chain seq x y z
N ASP A 1 11.10 -10.48 2.77
CA ASP A 1 12.23 -10.34 1.83
C ASP A 1 12.31 -8.94 1.22
N ALA A 2 11.19 -8.24 1.12
CA ALA A 2 11.13 -6.86 0.66
C ALA A 2 9.92 -6.12 1.24
N VAL A 3 9.99 -4.79 1.27
CA VAL A 3 8.88 -3.88 1.52
C VAL A 3 8.46 -3.25 0.20
N MET A 4 7.17 -3.17 -0.06
CA MET A 4 6.60 -2.56 -1.28
C MET A 4 5.67 -1.41 -0.92
N THR A 5 5.77 -0.33 -1.65
CA THR A 5 4.83 0.80 -1.57
C THR A 5 4.56 1.36 -2.95
N VAL A 6 3.49 2.14 -3.07
CA VAL A 6 3.21 2.91 -4.29
C VAL A 6 3.64 4.37 -4.10
N ALA A 7 4.27 4.96 -5.12
CA ALA A 7 4.63 6.38 -5.08
C ALA A 7 3.37 7.25 -4.92
N THR A 8 3.37 8.30 -4.10
CA THR A 8 4.55 8.99 -3.55
C THR A 8 4.54 9.03 -2.03
N LYS A 9 3.37 9.15 -1.40
CA LYS A 9 3.24 9.48 0.04
C LYS A 9 3.65 8.34 0.97
N GLY A 10 3.50 7.09 0.55
CA GLY A 10 3.92 5.93 1.34
C GLY A 10 5.43 5.69 1.38
N VAL A 11 6.19 6.35 0.50
CA VAL A 11 7.64 6.10 0.34
C VAL A 11 8.44 6.37 1.61
N PRO A 12 8.25 7.47 2.35
CA PRO A 12 9.01 7.70 3.59
C PRO A 12 8.76 6.62 4.65
N LEU A 13 7.51 6.21 4.82
CA LEU A 13 7.15 5.16 5.77
C LEU A 13 7.73 3.81 5.35
N ALA A 14 7.59 3.44 4.08
CA ALA A 14 8.13 2.19 3.54
C ALA A 14 9.65 2.11 3.69
N ASN A 15 10.35 3.22 3.44
CA ASN A 15 11.79 3.30 3.66
C ASN A 15 12.18 3.07 5.13
N ALA A 16 11.46 3.71 6.06
CA ALA A 16 11.71 3.54 7.49
C ALA A 16 11.48 2.08 7.93
N VAL A 17 10.39 1.46 7.49
CA VAL A 17 10.07 0.06 7.79
C VAL A 17 11.12 -0.89 7.20
N ALA A 18 11.51 -0.69 5.94
CA ALA A 18 12.52 -1.50 5.27
C ALA A 18 13.87 -1.43 5.97
N ASN A 19 14.27 -0.24 6.45
CA ASN A 19 15.51 -0.05 7.21
C ASN A 19 15.48 -0.83 8.53
N VAL A 20 14.39 -0.77 9.28
CA VAL A 20 14.25 -1.51 10.55
C VAL A 20 14.27 -3.02 10.31
N LEU A 21 13.63 -3.50 9.25
CA LEU A 21 13.61 -4.92 8.88
C LEU A 21 14.88 -5.38 8.17
N ASN A 22 15.78 -4.46 7.82
CA ASN A 22 17.00 -4.73 7.05
C ASN A 22 16.73 -5.48 5.74
N VAL A 23 15.74 -5.03 4.99
CA VAL A 23 15.36 -5.55 3.67
C VAL A 23 15.28 -4.41 2.66
N PRO A 24 15.40 -4.69 1.36
CA PRO A 24 15.18 -3.69 0.33
C PRO A 24 13.73 -3.23 0.31
N PHE A 25 13.48 -2.00 -0.17
CA PHE A 25 12.13 -1.57 -0.49
C PHE A 25 11.97 -1.30 -1.98
N VAL A 26 10.77 -1.51 -2.47
CA VAL A 26 10.39 -1.50 -3.87
C VAL A 26 9.28 -0.47 -4.06
N ILE A 27 9.44 0.41 -5.02
CA ILE A 27 8.50 1.48 -5.32
C ILE A 27 7.72 1.15 -6.58
N VAL A 28 6.43 0.94 -6.42
CA VAL A 28 5.47 0.83 -7.52
C VAL A 28 5.13 2.23 -8.02
N ARG A 29 5.09 2.40 -9.32
CA ARG A 29 4.81 3.68 -9.94
C ARG A 29 3.44 3.72 -10.60
N ARG A 30 2.87 4.93 -10.67
CA ARG A 30 1.61 5.19 -11.38
C ARG A 30 1.82 5.68 -12.81
N ASP A 31 3.07 6.01 -13.15
CA ASP A 31 3.47 6.46 -14.48
C ASP A 31 4.66 5.62 -14.96
N LEU A 32 4.72 5.41 -16.27
CA LEU A 32 5.82 4.70 -16.90
C LEU A 32 6.99 5.65 -17.14
N LYS A 33 8.18 5.28 -16.65
CA LYS A 33 9.43 5.99 -16.91
C LYS A 33 10.28 5.20 -17.90
N ILE A 34 10.83 5.89 -18.89
CA ILE A 34 11.70 5.29 -19.92
C ILE A 34 12.93 4.61 -19.28
N THR A 35 13.40 5.14 -18.16
CA THR A 35 14.58 4.63 -17.44
C THR A 35 14.35 3.32 -16.68
N GLU A 36 13.12 2.83 -16.57
CA GLU A 36 12.81 1.64 -15.78
C GLU A 36 13.00 0.32 -16.56
N GLY A 37 13.19 0.40 -17.87
CA GLY A 37 13.34 -0.78 -18.72
C GLY A 37 12.03 -1.57 -18.86
N SER A 38 12.13 -2.89 -18.89
CA SER A 38 10.97 -3.77 -19.00
C SER A 38 10.15 -3.77 -17.72
N THR A 39 8.85 -3.46 -17.82
CA THR A 39 7.92 -3.35 -16.69
C THR A 39 6.76 -4.33 -16.80
N VAL A 40 6.19 -4.67 -15.65
CA VAL A 40 4.88 -5.32 -15.50
C VAL A 40 3.89 -4.26 -15.05
N SER A 41 2.67 -4.31 -15.54
CA SER A 41 1.60 -3.41 -15.12
C SER A 41 0.33 -4.16 -14.77
N VAL A 42 -0.43 -3.60 -13.84
CA VAL A 42 -1.78 -4.04 -13.49
C VAL A 42 -2.73 -2.86 -13.47
N ASN A 43 -3.99 -3.09 -13.78
CA ASN A 43 -5.05 -2.12 -13.56
C ASN A 43 -5.58 -2.25 -12.13
N TYR A 44 -5.95 -1.14 -11.53
CA TYR A 44 -6.56 -1.11 -10.21
C TYR A 44 -7.59 0.01 -10.09
N VAL A 45 -8.48 -0.08 -9.12
CA VAL A 45 -9.45 0.98 -8.81
C VAL A 45 -8.86 1.90 -7.76
N SER A 46 -8.62 3.16 -8.13
CA SER A 46 -8.06 4.15 -7.21
C SER A 46 -9.16 4.89 -6.47
N GLY A 47 -9.29 4.64 -5.17
CA GLY A 47 -10.22 5.35 -4.29
C GLY A 47 -9.88 6.83 -4.10
N SER A 48 -8.61 7.22 -4.26
CA SER A 48 -8.17 8.62 -4.17
C SER A 48 -8.58 9.46 -5.40
N SER A 49 -8.80 8.81 -6.53
CA SER A 49 -9.17 9.44 -7.80
C SER A 49 -10.67 9.30 -8.14
N GLY A 50 -11.52 9.01 -7.13
CA GLY A 50 -12.95 8.86 -7.33
C GLY A 50 -13.36 7.59 -8.06
N ASP A 51 -12.79 6.45 -7.64
CA ASP A 51 -13.05 5.10 -8.18
C ASP A 51 -12.75 4.95 -9.68
N ARG A 52 -11.71 5.62 -10.12
CA ARG A 52 -11.22 5.49 -11.50
C ARG A 52 -10.30 4.27 -11.64
N ILE A 53 -10.34 3.67 -12.83
CA ILE A 53 -9.37 2.63 -13.21
C ILE A 53 -8.06 3.32 -13.59
N GLU A 54 -7.01 2.99 -12.86
CA GLU A 54 -5.65 3.46 -13.08
C GLU A 54 -4.72 2.27 -13.31
N LYS A 55 -3.50 2.55 -13.77
CA LYS A 55 -2.44 1.55 -13.90
C LYS A 55 -1.35 1.80 -12.87
N MET A 56 -0.76 0.70 -12.41
CA MET A 56 0.51 0.75 -11.69
C MET A 56 1.55 -0.12 -12.37
N PHE A 57 2.80 0.28 -12.26
CA PHE A 57 3.94 -0.30 -12.97
C PHE A 57 5.05 -0.68 -12.00
N LEU A 58 5.70 -1.80 -12.27
CA LEU A 58 6.90 -2.21 -11.56
C LEU A 58 7.92 -2.79 -12.56
N SER A 59 9.18 -2.37 -12.43
CA SER A 59 10.27 -2.93 -13.22
C SER A 59 10.45 -4.42 -12.92
N LYS A 60 10.64 -5.22 -13.96
CA LYS A 60 10.89 -6.67 -13.82
C LYS A 60 12.11 -7.01 -12.96
N ARG A 61 13.03 -6.06 -12.82
CA ARG A 61 14.25 -6.24 -12.00
C ARG A 61 14.03 -5.95 -10.51
N SER A 62 12.89 -5.33 -10.15
CA SER A 62 12.65 -4.83 -8.79
C SER A 62 12.36 -5.91 -7.78
N LEU A 63 11.86 -7.05 -8.21
CA LEU A 63 11.42 -8.11 -7.31
C LEU A 63 11.80 -9.49 -7.87
N LYS A 64 12.39 -10.33 -7.02
CA LYS A 64 12.69 -11.72 -7.38
C LYS A 64 11.46 -12.60 -7.19
N ALA A 65 11.27 -13.56 -8.08
CA ALA A 65 10.24 -14.60 -7.91
C ALA A 65 10.43 -15.34 -6.56
N GLY A 66 9.31 -15.68 -5.93
CA GLY A 66 9.30 -16.34 -4.63
C GLY A 66 9.55 -15.41 -3.43
N SER A 67 9.66 -14.10 -3.64
CA SER A 67 9.83 -13.14 -2.53
C SER A 67 8.56 -13.04 -1.69
N ARG A 68 8.73 -12.94 -0.36
CA ARG A 68 7.67 -12.57 0.57
C ARG A 68 7.73 -11.07 0.83
N VAL A 69 6.63 -10.38 0.55
CA VAL A 69 6.58 -8.92 0.48
C VAL A 69 5.60 -8.33 1.49
N LEU A 70 6.07 -7.38 2.30
CA LEU A 70 5.23 -6.54 3.14
C LEU A 70 4.82 -5.29 2.35
N ILE A 71 3.54 -5.10 2.15
CA ILE A 71 2.99 -3.88 1.57
C ILE A 71 2.85 -2.83 2.67
N VAL A 72 3.39 -1.64 2.42
CA VAL A 72 3.31 -0.49 3.34
C VAL A 72 2.75 0.71 2.61
N ASP A 73 1.76 1.37 3.19
CA ASP A 73 1.16 2.59 2.64
C ASP A 73 0.88 3.61 3.75
N ASP A 74 0.65 4.86 3.37
CA ASP A 74 0.36 5.93 4.33
C ASP A 74 -1.10 5.90 4.82
N PHE A 75 -2.05 5.76 3.91
CA PHE A 75 -3.47 5.84 4.24
C PHE A 75 -4.30 4.78 3.50
N LEU A 76 -5.09 4.04 4.25
CA LEU A 76 -5.99 3.02 3.70
C LEU A 76 -7.43 3.53 3.71
N LYS A 77 -7.99 3.75 2.53
CA LYS A 77 -9.40 4.08 2.33
C LYS A 77 -10.19 2.83 1.90
N GLY A 78 -10.41 2.64 0.63
CA GLY A 78 -11.18 1.50 0.10
C GLY A 78 -10.37 0.22 -0.16
N GLY A 79 -9.05 0.30 -0.15
CA GLY A 79 -8.18 -0.85 -0.38
C GLY A 79 -7.85 -1.13 -1.85
N GLY A 80 -8.36 -0.34 -2.79
CA GLY A 80 -8.11 -0.55 -4.23
C GLY A 80 -6.63 -0.51 -4.60
N THR A 81 -5.87 0.43 -4.05
CA THR A 81 -4.42 0.54 -4.25
C THR A 81 -3.68 -0.68 -3.69
N ILE A 82 -4.06 -1.15 -2.50
CA ILE A 82 -3.48 -2.35 -1.89
C ILE A 82 -3.79 -3.58 -2.75
N ASN A 83 -5.04 -3.75 -3.19
CA ASN A 83 -5.43 -4.86 -4.06
C ASN A 83 -4.67 -4.83 -5.40
N GLY A 84 -4.41 -3.66 -5.94
CA GLY A 84 -3.55 -3.49 -7.12
C GLY A 84 -2.12 -3.98 -6.87
N MET A 85 -1.52 -3.65 -5.74
CA MET A 85 -0.20 -4.14 -5.35
C MET A 85 -0.19 -5.66 -5.12
N VAL A 86 -1.23 -6.22 -4.51
CA VAL A 86 -1.38 -7.67 -4.34
C VAL A 86 -1.45 -8.38 -5.70
N SER A 87 -2.23 -7.84 -6.64
CA SER A 87 -2.28 -8.36 -8.02
C SER A 87 -0.93 -8.31 -8.71
N LEU A 88 -0.17 -7.22 -8.47
CA LEU A 88 1.17 -7.07 -9.02
C LEU A 88 2.14 -8.12 -8.46
N LEU A 89 2.05 -8.48 -7.16
CA LEU A 89 2.86 -9.55 -6.57
C LEU A 89 2.64 -10.88 -7.29
N SER A 90 1.41 -11.20 -7.67
CA SER A 90 1.08 -12.43 -8.41
C SER A 90 1.78 -12.48 -9.76
N GLU A 91 1.92 -11.34 -10.45
CA GLU A 91 2.65 -11.24 -11.72
C GLU A 91 4.17 -11.46 -11.56
N PHE A 92 4.70 -11.37 -10.34
CA PHE A 92 6.10 -11.63 -10.00
C PHE A 92 6.31 -12.99 -9.32
N ASP A 93 5.29 -13.85 -9.29
CA ASP A 93 5.33 -15.13 -8.54
C ASP A 93 5.79 -14.92 -7.08
N SER A 94 5.34 -13.83 -6.47
CA SER A 94 5.70 -13.42 -5.11
C SER A 94 4.51 -13.49 -4.17
N GLU A 95 4.77 -13.59 -2.87
CA GLU A 95 3.76 -13.79 -1.84
C GLU A 95 3.57 -12.55 -0.99
N LEU A 96 2.33 -12.30 -0.56
CA LEU A 96 2.00 -11.27 0.41
C LEU A 96 2.38 -11.75 1.82
N ALA A 97 3.31 -11.06 2.47
CA ALA A 97 3.65 -11.29 3.88
C ALA A 97 2.68 -10.58 4.83
N GLY A 98 2.13 -9.45 4.42
CA GLY A 98 1.18 -8.66 5.19
C GLY A 98 0.99 -7.27 4.61
N VAL A 99 0.08 -6.53 5.21
CA VAL A 99 -0.21 -5.13 4.87
C VAL A 99 -0.12 -4.28 6.12
N ALA A 100 0.64 -3.20 6.07
CA ALA A 100 0.77 -2.23 7.16
C ALA A 100 0.55 -0.81 6.63
N VAL A 101 -0.26 -0.04 7.34
CA VAL A 101 -0.56 1.35 6.98
C VAL A 101 -0.38 2.27 8.17
N PHE A 102 -0.05 3.52 7.91
CA PHE A 102 0.02 4.51 8.98
C PHE A 102 -1.37 4.78 9.56
N ALA A 103 -2.35 5.07 8.72
CA ALA A 103 -3.71 5.31 9.14
C ALA A 103 -4.73 4.62 8.23
N ASP A 104 -5.86 4.21 8.80
CA ASP A 104 -6.99 3.70 8.06
C ASP A 104 -8.23 4.59 8.25
N ASN A 105 -9.12 4.56 7.27
CA ASN A 105 -10.44 5.18 7.37
C ASN A 105 -11.46 4.15 7.86
N ALA A 106 -11.88 4.27 9.12
CA ALA A 106 -12.84 3.36 9.74
C ALA A 106 -14.25 3.41 9.12
N GLN A 107 -14.59 4.48 8.41
CA GLN A 107 -15.89 4.66 7.77
C GLN A 107 -16.04 3.87 6.46
N THR A 108 -14.95 3.31 5.95
CA THR A 108 -14.96 2.57 4.70
C THR A 108 -15.01 1.06 4.97
N THR A 109 -16.00 0.38 4.43
CA THR A 109 -16.08 -1.08 4.46
C THR A 109 -15.04 -1.67 3.52
N ARG A 110 -14.27 -2.63 4.01
CA ARG A 110 -13.25 -3.36 3.26
C ARG A 110 -13.43 -4.85 3.50
N ASP A 111 -14.01 -5.51 2.52
CA ASP A 111 -14.21 -6.94 2.60
C ASP A 111 -12.88 -7.68 2.35
N HIS A 112 -12.54 -8.59 3.24
CA HIS A 112 -11.43 -9.55 3.09
C HIS A 112 -10.00 -8.98 3.04
N LEU A 113 -9.75 -7.75 3.47
CA LEU A 113 -8.40 -7.22 3.60
C LEU A 113 -7.90 -7.32 5.05
N ASP A 114 -6.90 -8.19 5.27
CA ASP A 114 -6.17 -8.25 6.55
C ASP A 114 -5.02 -7.24 6.53
N TYR A 115 -4.99 -6.34 7.50
CA TYR A 115 -3.99 -5.29 7.61
C TYR A 115 -3.76 -4.86 9.05
N LYS A 116 -2.62 -4.21 9.29
CA LYS A 116 -2.31 -3.51 10.54
C LYS A 116 -2.18 -2.01 10.29
N SER A 117 -2.76 -1.21 11.20
CA SER A 117 -2.67 0.25 11.18
C SER A 117 -2.18 0.80 12.52
N LEU A 118 -1.46 1.91 12.48
CA LEU A 118 -1.04 2.65 13.68
C LEU A 118 -2.17 3.53 14.21
N LEU A 119 -2.92 4.15 13.30
CA LEU A 119 -4.03 5.05 13.60
C LEU A 119 -5.29 4.61 12.86
N LYS A 120 -6.42 4.97 13.42
CA LYS A 120 -7.75 4.77 12.86
C LYS A 120 -8.48 6.09 12.83
N VAL A 121 -8.81 6.57 11.64
CA VAL A 121 -9.59 7.79 11.45
C VAL A 121 -11.07 7.42 11.53
N THR A 122 -11.74 7.87 12.57
CA THR A 122 -13.15 7.52 12.85
C THR A 122 -14.14 8.51 12.28
N ASN A 123 -13.73 9.78 12.13
CA ASN A 123 -14.54 10.81 11.53
C ASN A 123 -13.69 11.87 10.85
N ILE A 124 -14.17 12.36 9.71
CA ILE A 124 -13.63 13.52 9.01
C ILE A 124 -14.79 14.48 8.75
N ASP A 125 -14.78 15.63 9.40
CA ASP A 125 -15.75 16.71 9.16
C ASP A 125 -15.07 17.89 8.49
N VAL A 126 -15.29 18.02 7.19
CA VAL A 126 -14.72 19.10 6.38
C VAL A 126 -15.30 20.46 6.74
N LYS A 127 -16.57 20.53 7.21
CA LYS A 127 -17.23 21.79 7.55
C LYS A 127 -16.66 22.41 8.82
N SER A 128 -16.44 21.59 9.84
CA SER A 128 -15.82 22.04 11.10
C SER A 128 -14.30 21.95 11.09
N ASN A 129 -13.72 21.43 10.03
CA ASN A 129 -12.28 21.21 9.88
C ASN A 129 -11.71 20.35 11.03
N THR A 130 -12.42 19.27 11.39
CA THR A 130 -12.05 18.34 12.46
C THR A 130 -11.83 16.94 11.94
N ILE A 131 -10.91 16.24 12.58
CA ILE A 131 -10.60 14.82 12.35
C ILE A 131 -10.54 14.12 13.70
N ASP A 132 -11.34 13.07 13.87
CA ASP A 132 -11.29 12.22 15.05
C ASP A 132 -10.44 10.98 14.76
N VAL A 133 -9.51 10.69 15.66
CA VAL A 133 -8.50 9.64 15.50
C VAL A 133 -8.43 8.79 16.77
N GLU A 134 -8.34 7.49 16.58
CA GLU A 134 -8.10 6.49 17.62
C GLU A 134 -6.82 5.70 17.32
N VAL A 135 -6.35 4.92 18.28
CA VAL A 135 -5.25 3.96 18.05
C VAL A 135 -5.67 2.90 17.05
N GLY A 136 -4.75 2.51 16.19
CA GLY A 136 -4.99 1.49 15.18
C GLY A 136 -4.95 0.06 15.73
N ASN A 137 -5.36 -0.88 14.89
CA ASN A 137 -5.50 -2.29 15.26
C ASN A 137 -4.18 -3.03 15.54
N ILE A 138 -3.02 -2.43 15.24
CA ILE A 138 -1.72 -3.03 15.60
C ILE A 138 -1.54 -3.15 17.12
N PHE A 139 -2.26 -2.33 17.88
CA PHE A 139 -2.21 -2.32 19.34
C PHE A 139 -3.28 -3.20 19.98
N ASP A 140 -4.16 -3.82 19.18
CA ASP A 140 -5.15 -4.75 19.71
C ASP A 140 -4.43 -5.95 20.34
N LYS A 141 -4.81 -6.28 21.58
CA LYS A 141 -4.31 -7.47 22.24
C LYS A 141 -4.93 -8.70 21.56
N ASN A 142 -4.09 -9.57 21.10
CA ASN A 142 -4.51 -10.89 20.60
C ASN A 142 -4.98 -11.77 21.77
#